data_9085dea0c44f6b026c7ffdc298a6f82a
#
_entry.id   9085dea0c44f6b026c7ffdc298a6f82a
#
_cell.length_a   1.000
_cell.length_b   1.000
_cell.length_c   1.000
_cell.angle_alpha   90.00
_cell.angle_beta   90.00
_cell.angle_gamma   90.00
#
_symmetry.space_group_name_H-M   'P 1'
#
loop_
_entity.id
_entity.type
_entity.pdbx_description
1 polymer ?
#
loop_
_entity_poly.entity_id
_entity_poly.type
_entity_poly.pdbx_seq_one_letter_code
_entity_poly.pdbx_strand_id
1 'polypeptide(L)'
;KMKTHILGIIALCALPLMSCESSVDTSTVDRFDLNKYLGIWYEVARYDHSFERGMDNTIAQYILQDDGTVAVINSGWKDGKYQIAEGKAKYPDPEGNQGALKVSFFLFFYSEYNIMMVDENYQMSLVGSKSENYLWILSRTPEPDPALLGMMLEEAAERGYDIDQLIWVDQSRNM
;
A
#
# COMPACT_ATOMS: atom_id res chain seq x y z
N LYS A 1 27.16 53.90 -47.98
CA LYS A 1 25.95 53.06 -47.71
C LYS A 1 26.37 51.97 -46.74
N MET A 2 26.11 52.23 -45.46
CA MET A 2 26.32 51.27 -44.37
C MET A 2 25.07 50.35 -44.24
N LYS A 3 25.26 49.08 -44.27
CA LYS A 3 24.20 48.08 -43.99
C LYS A 3 24.32 47.66 -42.50
N THR A 4 23.33 48.06 -41.72
CA THR A 4 23.20 47.65 -40.32
C THR A 4 22.57 46.26 -40.25
N HIS A 5 23.29 45.27 -39.75
CA HIS A 5 22.76 43.94 -39.46
C HIS A 5 22.22 43.94 -38.03
N ILE A 6 20.91 43.83 -37.90
CA ILE A 6 20.24 43.63 -36.62
C ILE A 6 20.30 42.11 -36.29
N LEU A 7 21.09 41.79 -35.28
CA LEU A 7 21.18 40.41 -34.74
C LEU A 7 20.03 40.22 -33.72
N GLY A 8 19.01 39.51 -34.12
CA GLY A 8 17.93 39.13 -33.22
C GLY A 8 18.37 38.04 -32.24
N ILE A 9 18.39 38.37 -30.95
CA ILE A 9 18.63 37.42 -29.88
C ILE A 9 17.30 36.72 -29.58
N ILE A 10 17.21 35.44 -29.97
CA ILE A 10 16.10 34.57 -29.58
C ILE A 10 16.42 34.09 -28.15
N ALA A 11 15.73 34.66 -27.16
CA ALA A 11 15.77 34.15 -25.78
C ALA A 11 14.95 32.85 -25.71
N LEU A 12 15.64 31.72 -25.67
CA LEU A 12 15.04 30.41 -25.43
C LEU A 12 14.65 30.31 -23.96
N CYS A 13 13.38 30.58 -23.63
CA CYS A 13 12.83 30.30 -22.29
C CYS A 13 12.79 28.78 -22.06
N ALA A 14 13.78 28.26 -21.37
CA ALA A 14 13.72 26.91 -20.82
C ALA A 14 12.71 26.90 -19.67
N LEU A 15 11.50 26.38 -19.93
CA LEU A 15 10.55 26.05 -18.87
C LEU A 15 11.12 24.86 -18.09
N PRO A 16 11.24 24.94 -16.76
CA PRO A 16 11.58 23.77 -15.96
C PRO A 16 10.48 22.75 -16.12
N LEU A 17 10.80 21.54 -16.60
CA LEU A 17 9.95 20.37 -16.48
C LEU A 17 9.85 20.06 -14.99
N MET A 18 8.77 20.51 -14.32
CA MET A 18 8.43 20.04 -12.99
C MET A 18 8.11 18.55 -13.15
N SER A 19 9.05 17.69 -12.79
CA SER A 19 8.79 16.29 -12.51
C SER A 19 7.76 16.27 -11.39
N CYS A 20 6.56 15.77 -11.64
CA CYS A 20 5.59 15.46 -10.62
C CYS A 20 6.11 14.18 -9.96
N GLU A 21 7.00 14.31 -8.96
CA GLU A 21 7.27 13.22 -8.03
C GLU A 21 5.98 13.01 -7.24
N SER A 22 5.61 11.74 -7.02
CA SER A 22 4.45 11.40 -6.18
C SER A 22 4.63 12.09 -4.82
N SER A 23 3.61 12.81 -4.38
CA SER A 23 3.69 13.65 -3.18
C SER A 23 3.50 12.87 -1.88
N VAL A 24 3.27 11.55 -1.94
CA VAL A 24 3.01 10.73 -0.77
C VAL A 24 4.28 10.12 -0.19
N ASP A 25 4.38 10.11 1.14
CA ASP A 25 5.44 9.42 1.88
C ASP A 25 5.08 7.93 2.05
N THR A 26 5.83 7.07 1.36
CA THR A 26 5.69 5.61 1.45
C THR A 26 6.78 4.96 2.32
N SER A 27 7.48 5.74 3.14
CA SER A 27 8.48 5.22 4.07
C SER A 27 7.87 4.22 5.05
N THR A 28 8.63 3.20 5.39
CA THR A 28 8.19 2.09 6.23
C THR A 28 8.57 2.30 7.68
N VAL A 29 7.94 1.51 8.58
CA VAL A 29 8.33 1.47 9.98
C VAL A 29 9.78 0.99 10.15
N ASP A 30 10.51 1.60 11.09
CA ASP A 30 11.91 1.27 11.40
C ASP A 30 12.06 -0.08 12.14
N ARG A 31 11.00 -0.51 12.80
CA ARG A 31 10.97 -1.75 13.59
C ARG A 31 9.74 -2.56 13.25
N PHE A 32 9.97 -3.73 12.72
CA PHE A 32 8.91 -4.64 12.29
C PHE A 32 9.21 -6.07 12.74
N ASP A 33 8.26 -6.68 13.41
CA ASP A 33 8.31 -8.09 13.81
C ASP A 33 7.40 -8.92 12.90
N LEU A 34 7.99 -9.63 11.95
CA LEU A 34 7.25 -10.48 11.02
C LEU A 34 6.37 -11.50 11.75
N ASN A 35 6.87 -12.11 12.85
CA ASN A 35 6.10 -13.14 13.57
C ASN A 35 4.81 -12.59 14.17
N LYS A 36 4.82 -11.33 14.63
CA LYS A 36 3.60 -10.65 15.09
C LYS A 36 2.66 -10.29 13.94
N TYR A 37 3.21 -10.08 12.73
CA TYR A 37 2.41 -9.69 11.56
C TYR A 37 1.74 -10.89 10.88
N LEU A 38 2.26 -12.11 11.05
CA LEU A 38 1.67 -13.34 10.50
C LEU A 38 0.21 -13.54 10.95
N GLY A 39 -0.51 -14.40 10.23
CA GLY A 39 -1.91 -14.73 10.49
C GLY A 39 -2.88 -13.92 9.64
N ILE A 40 -4.09 -13.71 10.16
CA ILE A 40 -5.22 -13.13 9.43
C ILE A 40 -5.28 -11.62 9.67
N TRP A 41 -5.57 -10.88 8.59
CA TRP A 41 -5.89 -9.47 8.57
C TRP A 41 -7.15 -9.24 7.75
N TYR A 42 -8.11 -8.49 8.32
CA TYR A 42 -9.31 -8.02 7.64
C TYR A 42 -9.03 -6.69 6.98
N GLU A 43 -9.41 -6.53 5.73
CA GLU A 43 -9.28 -5.27 5.03
C GLU A 43 -10.42 -4.33 5.42
N VAL A 44 -10.10 -3.23 6.09
CA VAL A 44 -11.07 -2.23 6.57
C VAL A 44 -11.38 -1.21 5.49
N ALA A 45 -10.32 -0.73 4.83
CA ALA A 45 -10.44 0.24 3.75
C ALA A 45 -9.27 0.11 2.78
N ARG A 46 -9.47 0.55 1.53
CA ARG A 46 -8.45 0.58 0.49
C ARG A 46 -8.68 1.68 -0.53
N TYR A 47 -7.66 1.99 -1.30
CA TYR A 47 -7.84 2.68 -2.57
C TYR A 47 -8.41 1.74 -3.64
N ASP A 48 -9.12 2.31 -4.64
CA ASP A 48 -9.66 1.53 -5.75
C ASP A 48 -8.54 1.04 -6.68
N HIS A 49 -8.44 -0.26 -6.84
CA HIS A 49 -7.53 -0.90 -7.80
C HIS A 49 -8.17 -2.11 -8.47
N SER A 50 -7.71 -2.40 -9.69
CA SER A 50 -8.40 -3.31 -10.60
C SER A 50 -8.56 -4.74 -10.10
N PHE A 51 -7.62 -5.25 -9.31
CA PHE A 51 -7.63 -6.66 -8.87
C PHE A 51 -8.58 -6.92 -7.69
N GLU A 52 -8.93 -5.91 -6.88
CA GLU A 52 -9.90 -6.04 -5.77
C GLU A 52 -11.20 -5.27 -5.99
N ARG A 53 -11.32 -4.57 -7.13
CA ARG A 53 -12.51 -3.78 -7.44
C ARG A 53 -13.79 -4.60 -7.36
N GLY A 54 -14.73 -4.14 -6.53
CA GLY A 54 -16.01 -4.80 -6.30
C GLY A 54 -15.93 -6.01 -5.38
N MET A 55 -14.81 -6.24 -4.69
CA MET A 55 -14.70 -7.25 -3.64
C MET A 55 -15.15 -6.70 -2.29
N ASP A 56 -15.83 -7.53 -1.52
CA ASP A 56 -16.19 -7.34 -0.13
C ASP A 56 -15.69 -8.49 0.75
N ASN A 57 -15.74 -8.32 2.07
CA ASN A 57 -15.31 -9.32 3.05
C ASN A 57 -13.89 -9.85 2.79
N THR A 58 -13.02 -8.93 2.38
CA THR A 58 -11.64 -9.23 1.98
C THR A 58 -10.77 -9.53 3.19
N ILE A 59 -9.97 -10.59 3.08
CA ILE A 59 -9.04 -11.06 4.10
C ILE A 59 -7.69 -11.30 3.44
N ALA A 60 -6.62 -10.91 4.11
CA ALA A 60 -5.26 -11.31 3.80
C ALA A 60 -4.73 -12.25 4.90
N GLN A 61 -4.18 -13.39 4.51
CA GLN A 61 -3.53 -14.32 5.43
C GLN A 61 -2.06 -14.47 5.08
N TYR A 62 -1.19 -14.34 6.08
CA TYR A 62 0.27 -14.46 5.94
C TYR A 62 0.76 -15.67 6.72
N ILE A 63 1.46 -16.59 6.03
CA ILE A 63 1.92 -17.87 6.60
C ILE A 63 3.41 -18.02 6.31
N LEU A 64 4.24 -18.06 7.36
CA LEU A 64 5.67 -18.32 7.23
C LEU A 64 5.91 -19.72 6.67
N GLN A 65 6.79 -19.83 5.68
CA GLN A 65 7.17 -21.08 5.05
C GLN A 65 8.54 -21.55 5.57
N ASP A 66 8.83 -22.83 5.41
CA ASP A 66 10.10 -23.44 5.84
C ASP A 66 11.32 -22.84 5.12
N ASP A 67 11.13 -22.27 3.93
CA ASP A 67 12.17 -21.60 3.15
C ASP A 67 12.39 -20.13 3.56
N GLY A 68 11.72 -19.67 4.62
CA GLY A 68 11.80 -18.30 5.13
C GLY A 68 10.98 -17.27 4.32
N THR A 69 10.27 -17.70 3.28
CA THR A 69 9.30 -16.85 2.58
C THR A 69 7.95 -16.86 3.30
N VAL A 70 7.05 -15.95 2.92
CA VAL A 70 5.69 -15.87 3.47
C VAL A 70 4.69 -16.16 2.37
N ALA A 71 3.87 -17.20 2.53
CA ALA A 71 2.71 -17.39 1.68
C ALA A 71 1.68 -16.31 2.00
N VAL A 72 1.09 -15.70 0.97
CA VAL A 72 0.07 -14.66 1.07
C VAL A 72 -1.20 -15.19 0.41
N ILE A 73 -2.28 -15.30 1.16
CA ILE A 73 -3.57 -15.77 0.66
C ILE A 73 -4.56 -14.62 0.83
N ASN A 74 -4.93 -13.98 -0.27
CA ASN A 74 -6.00 -13.00 -0.29
C ASN A 74 -7.31 -13.67 -0.69
N SER A 75 -8.38 -13.39 0.02
CA SER A 75 -9.70 -13.92 -0.29
C SER A 75 -10.78 -12.89 -0.03
N GLY A 76 -11.94 -13.07 -0.64
CA GLY A 76 -13.08 -12.20 -0.48
C GLY A 76 -14.24 -12.62 -1.39
N TRP A 77 -15.28 -11.83 -1.43
CA TRP A 77 -16.45 -12.09 -2.24
C TRP A 77 -16.60 -11.03 -3.34
N LYS A 78 -16.91 -11.46 -4.54
CA LYS A 78 -17.22 -10.59 -5.67
C LYS A 78 -18.42 -11.14 -6.43
N ASP A 79 -19.46 -10.33 -6.61
CA ASP A 79 -20.71 -10.74 -7.30
C ASP A 79 -21.29 -12.04 -6.72
N GLY A 80 -21.26 -12.18 -5.39
CA GLY A 80 -21.75 -13.36 -4.68
C GLY A 80 -20.88 -14.62 -4.80
N LYS A 81 -19.69 -14.54 -5.40
CA LYS A 81 -18.75 -15.65 -5.56
C LYS A 81 -17.50 -15.42 -4.70
N TYR A 82 -17.12 -16.45 -3.96
CA TYR A 82 -15.87 -16.44 -3.21
C TYR A 82 -14.67 -16.53 -4.16
N GLN A 83 -13.70 -15.68 -3.94
CA GLN A 83 -12.47 -15.56 -4.72
C GLN A 83 -11.26 -15.79 -3.81
N ILE A 84 -10.24 -16.46 -4.32
CA ILE A 84 -8.97 -16.67 -3.64
C ILE A 84 -7.85 -16.34 -4.61
N ALA A 85 -6.85 -15.62 -4.14
CA ALA A 85 -5.59 -15.36 -4.82
C ALA A 85 -4.43 -15.76 -3.91
N GLU A 86 -3.55 -16.61 -4.40
CA GLU A 86 -2.37 -17.07 -3.67
C GLU A 86 -1.12 -16.39 -4.20
N GLY A 87 -0.31 -15.87 -3.30
CA GLY A 87 0.91 -15.17 -3.60
C GLY A 87 2.02 -15.52 -2.63
N LYS A 88 3.15 -14.87 -2.81
CA LYS A 88 4.34 -15.04 -1.97
C LYS A 88 4.95 -13.69 -1.65
N ALA A 89 5.28 -13.48 -0.39
CA ALA A 89 6.06 -12.33 0.04
C ALA A 89 7.50 -12.73 0.34
N LYS A 90 8.43 -11.81 0.08
CA LYS A 90 9.84 -11.89 0.42
C LYS A 90 10.24 -10.71 1.29
N TYR A 91 11.23 -10.93 2.09
CA TYR A 91 11.91 -9.95 2.93
C TYR A 91 13.27 -9.64 2.30
N PRO A 92 13.38 -8.62 1.43
CA PRO A 92 14.60 -8.41 0.66
C PRO A 92 15.76 -7.88 1.49
N ASP A 93 15.48 -7.12 2.54
CA ASP A 93 16.47 -6.54 3.45
C ASP A 93 15.95 -6.53 4.88
N PRO A 94 16.03 -7.67 5.59
CA PRO A 94 15.51 -7.76 6.95
C PRO A 94 16.36 -7.00 7.99
N GLU A 95 17.59 -6.62 7.66
CA GLU A 95 18.47 -5.88 8.57
C GLU A 95 18.41 -4.36 8.37
N GLY A 96 18.06 -3.89 7.16
CA GLY A 96 18.02 -2.48 6.82
C GLY A 96 16.66 -1.83 6.97
N ASN A 97 15.66 -2.36 6.28
CA ASN A 97 14.30 -1.80 6.31
C ASN A 97 13.28 -2.91 6.52
N GLN A 98 12.89 -3.10 7.76
CA GLN A 98 12.07 -4.24 8.17
C GLN A 98 10.59 -4.12 7.80
N GLY A 99 10.07 -2.91 7.53
CA GLY A 99 8.71 -2.69 7.04
C GLY A 99 8.53 -2.88 5.53
N ALA A 100 9.61 -3.10 4.76
CA ALA A 100 9.57 -3.22 3.32
C ALA A 100 9.60 -4.68 2.87
N LEU A 101 8.48 -5.17 2.36
CA LEU A 101 8.35 -6.49 1.75
C LEU A 101 8.14 -6.37 0.24
N LYS A 102 8.32 -7.49 -0.45
CA LYS A 102 7.95 -7.61 -1.87
C LYS A 102 6.97 -8.76 -2.02
N VAL A 103 5.80 -8.47 -2.58
CA VAL A 103 4.69 -9.43 -2.75
C VAL A 103 4.48 -9.71 -4.24
N SER A 104 4.28 -10.99 -4.58
CA SER A 104 3.93 -11.43 -5.92
C SER A 104 2.74 -12.38 -5.89
N PHE A 105 1.75 -12.12 -6.74
CA PHE A 105 0.63 -12.99 -7.04
C PHE A 105 0.74 -13.62 -8.43
N PHE A 106 1.78 -13.27 -9.19
CA PHE A 106 1.95 -13.80 -10.53
C PHE A 106 3.43 -14.02 -10.86
N LEU A 107 3.87 -15.28 -10.82
CA LEU A 107 5.22 -15.76 -11.19
C LEU A 107 6.37 -14.94 -10.56
N PHE A 108 7.01 -14.08 -11.36
CA PHE A 108 8.23 -13.34 -10.97
C PHE A 108 7.99 -11.83 -10.82
N PHE A 109 6.76 -11.36 -10.96
CA PHE A 109 6.42 -9.94 -10.84
C PHE A 109 6.15 -9.59 -9.38
N TYR A 110 7.13 -8.95 -8.74
CA TYR A 110 7.04 -8.49 -7.36
C TYR A 110 6.70 -7.01 -7.31
N SER A 111 5.71 -6.67 -6.50
CA SER A 111 5.36 -5.30 -6.14
C SER A 111 5.86 -4.99 -4.74
N GLU A 112 6.18 -3.73 -4.47
CA GLU A 112 6.50 -3.27 -3.11
C GLU A 112 5.25 -3.35 -2.24
N TYR A 113 5.45 -3.75 -1.01
CA TYR A 113 4.47 -3.82 0.05
C TYR A 113 5.09 -3.18 1.28
N ASN A 114 4.73 -1.92 1.52
CA ASN A 114 5.35 -1.07 2.51
C ASN A 114 4.43 -0.96 3.72
N ILE A 115 4.84 -1.54 4.84
CA ILE A 115 4.17 -1.37 6.12
C ILE A 115 4.60 0.00 6.65
N MET A 116 3.72 0.98 6.48
CA MET A 116 3.99 2.38 6.81
C MET A 116 3.72 2.69 8.28
N MET A 117 2.71 2.01 8.85
CA MET A 117 2.39 2.06 10.27
C MET A 117 1.85 0.72 10.73
N VAL A 118 2.16 0.32 11.95
CA VAL A 118 1.52 -0.77 12.69
C VAL A 118 1.51 -0.36 14.16
N ASP A 119 0.38 -0.57 14.86
CA ASP A 119 0.32 -0.28 16.29
C ASP A 119 1.17 -1.25 17.12
N GLU A 120 1.49 -0.89 18.35
CA GLU A 120 2.38 -1.64 19.23
C GLU A 120 1.94 -3.09 19.47
N ASN A 121 0.63 -3.33 19.45
CA ASN A 121 0.03 -4.65 19.65
C ASN A 121 -0.27 -5.39 18.35
N TYR A 122 0.09 -4.83 17.19
CA TYR A 122 -0.18 -5.40 15.86
C TYR A 122 -1.66 -5.70 15.61
N GLN A 123 -2.54 -4.79 16.05
CA GLN A 123 -3.99 -4.90 15.85
C GLN A 123 -4.45 -4.22 14.57
N MET A 124 -3.78 -3.15 14.16
CA MET A 124 -4.04 -2.45 12.90
C MET A 124 -2.75 -2.13 12.15
N SER A 125 -2.85 -2.05 10.83
CA SER A 125 -1.72 -1.73 9.96
C SER A 125 -2.16 -0.84 8.81
N LEU A 126 -1.34 0.18 8.50
CA LEU A 126 -1.41 1.00 7.32
C LEU A 126 -0.36 0.51 6.32
N VAL A 127 -0.80 0.15 5.12
CA VAL A 127 0.05 -0.45 4.09
C VAL A 127 -0.06 0.35 2.80
N GLY A 128 1.07 0.61 2.19
CA GLY A 128 1.17 1.24 0.88
C GLY A 128 2.08 0.47 -0.06
N SER A 129 2.39 1.10 -1.16
CA SER A 129 3.30 0.61 -2.20
C SER A 129 4.19 1.75 -2.63
N LYS A 130 5.13 1.52 -3.55
CA LYS A 130 5.89 2.59 -4.20
C LYS A 130 4.99 3.61 -4.93
N SER A 131 3.82 3.17 -5.39
CA SER A 131 2.86 4.02 -6.10
C SER A 131 1.82 4.58 -5.12
N GLU A 132 1.55 5.89 -5.24
CA GLU A 132 0.51 6.59 -4.49
C GLU A 132 -0.92 6.05 -4.72
N ASN A 133 -1.10 5.21 -5.75
CA ASN A 133 -2.41 4.63 -6.10
C ASN A 133 -2.78 3.41 -5.24
N TYR A 134 -1.95 3.03 -4.28
CA TYR A 134 -2.18 1.86 -3.43
C TYR A 134 -2.10 2.24 -1.97
N LEU A 135 -3.19 1.99 -1.28
CA LEU A 135 -3.33 2.18 0.17
C LEU A 135 -4.29 1.14 0.72
N TRP A 136 -3.95 0.52 1.84
CA TRP A 136 -4.80 -0.40 2.60
C TRP A 136 -4.73 -0.07 4.09
N ILE A 137 -5.88 -0.17 4.75
CA ILE A 137 -6.00 -0.21 6.22
C ILE A 137 -6.46 -1.61 6.60
N LEU A 138 -5.64 -2.30 7.37
CA LEU A 138 -5.87 -3.67 7.80
C LEU A 138 -6.14 -3.73 9.30
N SER A 139 -6.98 -4.67 9.74
CA SER A 139 -7.31 -4.91 11.15
C SER A 139 -7.29 -6.39 11.49
N ARG A 140 -7.00 -6.72 12.76
CA ARG A 140 -7.13 -8.10 13.28
C ARG A 140 -8.56 -8.54 13.52
N THR A 141 -9.49 -7.60 13.52
CA THR A 141 -10.92 -7.85 13.72
C THR A 141 -11.75 -7.24 12.60
N PRO A 142 -12.89 -7.85 12.23
CA PRO A 142 -13.80 -7.27 11.22
C PRO A 142 -14.31 -5.88 11.60
N GLU A 143 -14.49 -5.64 12.90
CA GLU A 143 -14.81 -4.33 13.49
C GLU A 143 -13.57 -3.79 14.18
N PRO A 144 -12.85 -2.81 13.56
CA PRO A 144 -11.64 -2.24 14.13
C PRO A 144 -11.94 -1.36 15.34
N ASP A 145 -10.98 -1.25 16.26
CA ASP A 145 -11.02 -0.26 17.33
C ASP A 145 -11.06 1.16 16.72
N PRO A 146 -12.07 2.00 17.07
CA PRO A 146 -12.21 3.32 16.47
C PRO A 146 -11.02 4.27 16.73
N ALA A 147 -10.35 4.14 17.87
CA ALA A 147 -9.20 4.97 18.19
C ALA A 147 -7.98 4.58 17.32
N LEU A 148 -7.72 3.28 17.18
CA LEU A 148 -6.65 2.80 16.28
C LEU A 148 -6.95 3.13 14.82
N LEU A 149 -8.21 3.01 14.39
CA LEU A 149 -8.61 3.40 13.04
C LEU A 149 -8.37 4.90 12.80
N GLY A 150 -8.73 5.74 13.77
CA GLY A 150 -8.44 7.18 13.71
C GLY A 150 -6.96 7.47 13.52
N MET A 151 -6.08 6.78 14.25
CA MET A 151 -4.62 6.90 14.10
C MET A 151 -4.13 6.51 12.69
N MET A 152 -4.68 5.43 12.10
CA MET A 152 -4.31 5.00 10.74
C MET A 152 -4.74 6.03 9.68
N LEU A 153 -5.91 6.65 9.85
CA LEU A 153 -6.40 7.69 8.95
C LEU A 153 -5.59 8.98 9.07
N GLU A 154 -5.25 9.39 10.29
CA GLU A 154 -4.40 10.56 10.53
C GLU A 154 -3.02 10.37 9.90
N GLU A 155 -2.35 9.24 10.14
CA GLU A 155 -1.07 8.89 9.55
C GLU A 155 -1.13 8.88 8.00
N ALA A 156 -2.19 8.31 7.42
CA ALA A 156 -2.36 8.31 5.97
C ALA A 156 -2.47 9.74 5.42
N ALA A 157 -3.26 10.60 6.07
CA ALA A 157 -3.41 12.01 5.68
C ALA A 157 -2.09 12.80 5.83
N GLU A 158 -1.35 12.62 6.92
CA GLU A 158 -0.05 13.25 7.15
C GLU A 158 0.99 12.84 6.09
N ARG A 159 0.92 11.61 5.59
CA ARG A 159 1.74 11.11 4.49
C ARG A 159 1.32 11.61 3.11
N GLY A 160 0.24 12.39 3.01
CA GLY A 160 -0.24 12.99 1.77
C GLY A 160 -1.27 12.17 1.01
N TYR A 161 -1.79 11.08 1.59
CA TYR A 161 -2.89 10.34 0.97
C TYR A 161 -4.22 11.06 1.14
N ASP A 162 -5.05 11.04 0.11
CA ASP A 162 -6.41 11.57 0.14
C ASP A 162 -7.38 10.53 0.75
N ILE A 163 -7.62 10.65 2.06
CA ILE A 163 -8.47 9.69 2.80
C ILE A 163 -9.93 9.67 2.33
N ASP A 164 -10.40 10.71 1.62
CA ASP A 164 -11.75 10.74 1.05
C ASP A 164 -11.90 9.77 -0.15
N GLN A 165 -10.78 9.30 -0.74
CA GLN A 165 -10.78 8.29 -1.79
C GLN A 165 -10.85 6.85 -1.27
N LEU A 166 -10.81 6.63 0.05
CA LEU A 166 -10.88 5.30 0.62
C LEU A 166 -12.25 4.67 0.37
N ILE A 167 -12.22 3.43 -0.13
CA ILE A 167 -13.36 2.53 -0.21
C ILE A 167 -13.40 1.74 1.09
N TRP A 168 -14.50 1.87 1.84
CA TRP A 168 -14.74 1.07 3.05
C TRP A 168 -15.24 -0.31 2.65
N VAL A 169 -14.58 -1.34 3.16
CA VAL A 169 -14.87 -2.74 2.82
C VAL A 169 -15.90 -3.30 3.80
N ASP A 170 -17.01 -3.81 3.25
CA ASP A 170 -17.99 -4.52 4.05
C ASP A 170 -17.38 -5.84 4.60
N GLN A 171 -17.44 -6.01 5.91
CA GLN A 171 -16.94 -7.20 6.61
C GLN A 171 -18.08 -8.01 7.29
N SER A 172 -19.32 -7.77 6.90
CA SER A 172 -20.51 -8.34 7.57
C SER A 172 -20.56 -9.87 7.56
N ARG A 173 -19.88 -10.55 6.63
CA ARG A 173 -19.80 -12.01 6.58
C ARG A 173 -18.74 -12.60 7.52
N ASN A 174 -17.86 -11.76 8.05
CA ASN A 174 -16.74 -12.15 8.91
C ASN A 174 -17.00 -11.81 10.38
N MET A 175 -18.17 -11.24 10.69
CA MET A 175 -18.64 -10.91 12.04
C MET A 175 -19.18 -12.12 12.81
#